data_e2523279736a982e6c648a40c7f6ec8d
#
_entry.id   e2523279736a982e6c648a40c7f6ec8d
#
_cell.length_a   1.000
_cell.length_b   1.000
_cell.length_c   1.000
_cell.angle_alpha   90.00
_cell.angle_beta   90.00
_cell.angle_gamma   90.00
#
_symmetry.space_group_name_H-M   'P 1'
#
loop_
_entity.id
_entity.type
_entity.pdbx_description
1 polymer ?
#
loop_
_entity_poly.entity_id
_entity_poly.type
_entity_poly.pdbx_seq_one_letter_code
_entity_poly.pdbx_strand_id
1 'polypeptide(L)'
;MRMFKIAVIGMAVCLFAAGCGKQPTAAFERKEGKTLYLIALNEEGPYWKPLIQSAQDHARERGCSLIVKAGIPGDSSRPQKLIEMVQEAIDQKADGIAMAALEPEMFDIKAAEAMAAGIKVVTYDTDIRTYSNRLAYIGTNNYEAGMELGRRGAEDLKARGITGGRLTAVTYSGSAQNMIERYKGLKDGFDQAMDQDADQFTWCTWIINDLSVSRAKEQLETQIMSYPDLKAVFTLGTESVITGTMEAIKFQNLQGTLYHYGFDYSPTLAAGVDEGLITGIVDQNCQVIGRTLVDKLADAVEGKEIEKEYLIDVTWLEAKGIKTYDEKSER
;
A
#
# COMPACT_ATOMS: atom_id res chain seq x y z
N MET A 1 -88.96 -24.54 -28.68
CA MET A 1 -88.28 -23.46 -29.39
C MET A 1 -87.22 -22.86 -28.49
N ARG A 2 -86.01 -23.30 -28.58
CA ARG A 2 -84.81 -22.62 -28.03
C ARG A 2 -83.62 -23.11 -28.87
N MET A 3 -83.02 -22.17 -29.57
CA MET A 3 -81.87 -22.40 -30.44
C MET A 3 -80.62 -22.57 -29.61
N PHE A 4 -79.89 -23.68 -29.79
CA PHE A 4 -78.53 -23.81 -29.25
C PHE A 4 -77.50 -23.35 -30.27
N LYS A 5 -76.65 -22.35 -29.87
CA LYS A 5 -75.51 -21.88 -30.64
C LYS A 5 -74.32 -22.77 -30.28
N ILE A 6 -73.76 -23.46 -31.29
CA ILE A 6 -72.52 -24.20 -31.16
C ILE A 6 -71.34 -23.21 -31.33
N ALA A 7 -70.47 -23.12 -30.31
CA ALA A 7 -69.21 -22.37 -30.40
C ALA A 7 -68.10 -23.30 -30.82
N VAL A 8 -67.48 -22.99 -31.95
CA VAL A 8 -66.27 -23.68 -32.44
C VAL A 8 -65.03 -23.09 -31.70
N ILE A 9 -64.32 -23.91 -30.93
CA ILE A 9 -63.07 -23.56 -30.28
C ILE A 9 -61.93 -23.89 -31.26
N GLY A 10 -61.31 -22.83 -31.78
CA GLY A 10 -60.10 -22.96 -32.58
C GLY A 10 -58.88 -23.14 -31.66
N MET A 11 -58.20 -24.27 -31.83
CA MET A 11 -56.97 -24.62 -31.12
C MET A 11 -55.78 -23.96 -31.82
N ALA A 12 -55.24 -22.89 -31.23
CA ALA A 12 -54.01 -22.25 -31.72
C ALA A 12 -52.80 -23.01 -31.17
N VAL A 13 -52.04 -23.63 -32.06
CA VAL A 13 -50.76 -24.27 -31.74
C VAL A 13 -49.68 -23.16 -31.65
N CYS A 14 -49.23 -22.82 -30.43
CA CYS A 14 -48.06 -21.96 -30.25
C CYS A 14 -46.79 -22.78 -30.40
N LEU A 15 -46.06 -22.58 -31.49
CA LEU A 15 -44.66 -23.00 -31.66
C LEU A 15 -43.75 -22.15 -30.76
N PHE A 16 -43.23 -22.72 -29.70
CA PHE A 16 -42.14 -22.14 -28.94
C PHE A 16 -40.83 -22.29 -29.71
N ALA A 17 -40.37 -21.24 -30.35
CA ALA A 17 -38.99 -21.11 -30.82
C ALA A 17 -38.11 -20.83 -29.59
N ALA A 18 -37.27 -21.80 -29.19
CA ALA A 18 -36.21 -21.61 -28.20
C ALA A 18 -35.12 -20.70 -28.78
N GLY A 19 -35.28 -19.41 -28.61
CA GLY A 19 -34.22 -18.42 -28.85
C GLY A 19 -33.24 -18.45 -27.68
N CYS A 20 -32.00 -18.89 -27.93
CA CYS A 20 -30.87 -18.62 -27.03
C CYS A 20 -30.64 -17.09 -26.92
N GLY A 21 -31.35 -16.48 -26.02
CA GLY A 21 -31.12 -15.07 -25.65
C GLY A 21 -29.85 -14.96 -24.83
N LYS A 22 -28.77 -14.49 -25.43
CA LYS A 22 -27.68 -13.87 -24.64
C LYS A 22 -28.31 -12.77 -23.79
N GLN A 23 -28.22 -12.91 -22.47
CA GLN A 23 -28.56 -11.79 -21.57
C GLN A 23 -27.74 -10.59 -22.00
N PRO A 24 -28.33 -9.40 -22.15
CA PRO A 24 -27.58 -8.20 -22.39
C PRO A 24 -26.80 -7.92 -21.09
N THR A 25 -25.48 -7.98 -21.16
CA THR A 25 -24.62 -7.34 -20.17
C THR A 25 -25.08 -5.90 -20.06
N ALA A 26 -25.49 -5.49 -18.85
CA ALA A 26 -25.89 -4.11 -18.59
C ALA A 26 -24.78 -3.19 -19.09
N ALA A 27 -25.06 -2.46 -20.14
CA ALA A 27 -24.16 -1.40 -20.61
C ALA A 27 -24.05 -0.38 -19.48
N PHE A 28 -22.87 -0.21 -18.96
CA PHE A 28 -22.56 0.82 -17.98
C PHE A 28 -22.81 2.17 -18.67
N GLU A 29 -23.86 2.88 -18.28
CA GLU A 29 -24.10 4.24 -18.77
C GLU A 29 -22.90 5.09 -18.40
N ARG A 30 -22.12 5.52 -19.39
CA ARG A 30 -21.00 6.45 -19.21
C ARG A 30 -21.59 7.77 -18.67
N LYS A 31 -21.40 8.02 -17.37
CA LYS A 31 -21.68 9.35 -16.79
C LYS A 31 -20.84 10.38 -17.54
N GLU A 32 -21.38 11.56 -17.77
CA GLU A 32 -20.62 12.70 -18.27
C GLU A 32 -19.45 12.95 -17.30
N GLY A 33 -18.21 12.70 -17.74
CA GLY A 33 -17.00 12.81 -16.94
C GLY A 33 -15.94 11.75 -17.29
N LYS A 34 -14.72 12.00 -16.89
CA LYS A 34 -13.60 11.04 -17.06
C LYS A 34 -13.72 9.90 -16.06
N THR A 35 -13.50 8.67 -16.53
CA THR A 35 -13.53 7.46 -15.72
C THR A 35 -12.12 6.98 -15.46
N LEU A 36 -11.71 7.02 -14.19
CA LEU A 36 -10.42 6.57 -13.69
C LEU A 36 -10.59 5.28 -12.90
N TYR A 37 -9.61 4.39 -13.00
CA TYR A 37 -9.52 3.19 -12.16
C TYR A 37 -8.32 3.29 -11.23
N LEU A 38 -8.51 2.89 -9.99
CA LEU A 38 -7.48 2.70 -8.97
C LEU A 38 -7.42 1.22 -8.60
N ILE A 39 -6.33 0.55 -8.97
CA ILE A 39 -6.09 -0.87 -8.67
C ILE A 39 -5.13 -0.93 -7.50
N ALA A 40 -5.66 -1.24 -6.31
CA ALA A 40 -4.93 -1.25 -5.05
C ALA A 40 -4.59 -2.68 -4.60
N LEU A 41 -3.48 -2.85 -3.89
CA LEU A 41 -3.12 -4.18 -3.35
C LEU A 41 -4.05 -4.59 -2.20
N ASN A 42 -4.62 -3.62 -1.49
CA ASN A 42 -5.54 -3.83 -0.38
C ASN A 42 -6.54 -2.66 -0.32
N GLU A 43 -7.72 -2.88 0.22
CA GLU A 43 -8.71 -1.83 0.47
C GLU A 43 -8.63 -1.29 1.90
N GLU A 44 -8.22 -2.14 2.83
CA GLU A 44 -8.17 -1.84 4.25
C GLU A 44 -6.72 -1.66 4.74
N GLY A 45 -6.60 -1.18 5.97
CA GLY A 45 -5.32 -0.98 6.63
C GLY A 45 -4.84 0.48 6.63
N PRO A 46 -3.86 0.78 7.46
CA PRO A 46 -3.48 2.16 7.80
C PRO A 46 -2.85 2.94 6.64
N TYR A 47 -2.24 2.25 5.68
CA TYR A 47 -1.69 2.87 4.47
C TYR A 47 -2.73 2.99 3.34
N TRP A 48 -3.47 1.90 3.04
CA TRP A 48 -4.34 1.83 1.87
C TRP A 48 -5.63 2.62 2.03
N LYS A 49 -6.30 2.51 3.17
CA LYS A 49 -7.59 3.16 3.41
C LYS A 49 -7.53 4.68 3.32
N PRO A 50 -6.59 5.38 3.99
CA PRO A 50 -6.47 6.83 3.86
C PRO A 50 -6.03 7.28 2.47
N LEU A 51 -5.18 6.49 1.77
CA LEU A 51 -4.78 6.74 0.38
C LEU A 51 -6.00 6.69 -0.54
N ILE A 52 -6.79 5.61 -0.47
CA ILE A 52 -7.99 5.42 -1.29
C ILE A 52 -9.03 6.50 -1.00
N GLN A 53 -9.27 6.82 0.28
CA GLN A 53 -10.21 7.87 0.66
C GLN A 53 -9.79 9.23 0.09
N SER A 54 -8.52 9.59 0.23
CA SER A 54 -7.99 10.84 -0.32
C SER A 54 -8.09 10.88 -1.84
N ALA A 55 -7.82 9.77 -2.52
CA ALA A 55 -7.97 9.65 -3.97
C ALA A 55 -9.44 9.83 -4.41
N GLN A 56 -10.40 9.23 -3.68
CA GLN A 56 -11.83 9.36 -3.96
C GLN A 56 -12.33 10.78 -3.75
N ASP A 57 -11.91 11.43 -2.66
CA ASP A 57 -12.29 12.81 -2.36
C ASP A 57 -11.77 13.74 -3.45
N HIS A 58 -10.52 13.59 -3.82
CA HIS A 58 -9.90 14.42 -4.84
C HIS A 58 -10.44 14.16 -6.25
N ALA A 59 -10.83 12.93 -6.58
CA ALA A 59 -11.49 12.62 -7.83
C ALA A 59 -12.84 13.37 -7.94
N ARG A 60 -13.60 13.47 -6.84
CA ARG A 60 -14.83 14.27 -6.79
C ARG A 60 -14.55 15.76 -7.02
N GLU A 61 -13.49 16.30 -6.40
CA GLU A 61 -13.06 17.69 -6.61
C GLU A 61 -12.69 17.96 -8.08
N ARG A 62 -12.04 16.99 -8.74
CA ARG A 62 -11.64 17.08 -10.16
C ARG A 62 -12.79 16.75 -11.13
N GLY A 63 -13.99 16.40 -10.66
CA GLY A 63 -15.11 16.01 -11.51
C GLY A 63 -14.88 14.67 -12.26
N CYS A 64 -14.01 13.80 -11.74
CA CYS A 64 -13.75 12.47 -12.28
C CYS A 64 -14.55 11.40 -11.54
N SER A 65 -14.96 10.34 -12.25
CA SER A 65 -15.47 9.12 -11.63
C SER A 65 -14.29 8.21 -11.32
N LEU A 66 -14.03 7.90 -10.05
CA LEU A 66 -12.98 6.96 -9.63
C LEU A 66 -13.59 5.62 -9.23
N ILE A 67 -13.24 4.57 -9.96
CA ILE A 67 -13.60 3.19 -9.64
C ILE A 67 -12.42 2.54 -8.93
N VAL A 68 -12.62 2.16 -7.67
CA VAL A 68 -11.60 1.49 -6.87
C VAL A 68 -11.80 -0.02 -6.95
N LYS A 69 -10.73 -0.74 -7.21
CA LYS A 69 -10.65 -2.20 -7.16
C LYS A 69 -9.46 -2.58 -6.29
N ALA A 70 -9.64 -3.54 -5.40
CA ALA A 70 -8.58 -3.92 -4.48
C ALA A 70 -8.47 -5.44 -4.32
N GLY A 71 -7.24 -5.89 -4.10
CA GLY A 71 -6.95 -7.28 -3.76
C GLY A 71 -7.31 -7.60 -2.32
N ILE A 72 -7.41 -8.89 -2.00
CA ILE A 72 -7.64 -9.39 -0.65
C ILE A 72 -6.31 -9.92 -0.10
N PRO A 73 -5.82 -9.39 1.02
CA PRO A 73 -4.61 -9.91 1.66
C PRO A 73 -4.73 -11.38 2.04
N GLY A 74 -3.66 -12.16 1.81
CA GLY A 74 -3.64 -13.59 2.12
C GLY A 74 -4.31 -14.49 1.07
N ASP A 75 -4.97 -13.93 0.06
CA ASP A 75 -5.50 -14.69 -1.06
C ASP A 75 -4.37 -15.06 -2.03
N SER A 76 -4.07 -16.35 -2.17
CA SER A 76 -3.02 -16.85 -3.07
C SER A 76 -3.30 -16.53 -4.56
N SER A 77 -4.56 -16.28 -4.93
CA SER A 77 -4.96 -15.86 -6.28
C SER A 77 -4.94 -14.34 -6.48
N ARG A 78 -4.50 -13.57 -5.47
CA ARG A 78 -4.51 -12.10 -5.50
C ARG A 78 -3.77 -11.51 -6.71
N PRO A 79 -2.57 -11.96 -7.10
CA PRO A 79 -1.91 -11.42 -8.29
C PRO A 79 -2.75 -11.56 -9.54
N GLN A 80 -3.33 -12.74 -9.77
CA GLN A 80 -4.18 -12.98 -10.93
C GLN A 80 -5.46 -12.13 -10.90
N LYS A 81 -6.12 -12.02 -9.75
CA LYS A 81 -7.31 -11.18 -9.58
C LYS A 81 -7.03 -9.69 -9.83
N LEU A 82 -5.89 -9.18 -9.38
CA LEU A 82 -5.48 -7.81 -9.68
C LEU A 82 -5.28 -7.58 -11.18
N ILE A 83 -4.68 -8.53 -11.89
CA ILE A 83 -4.55 -8.50 -13.35
C ILE A 83 -5.91 -8.51 -14.04
N GLU A 84 -6.87 -9.31 -13.56
CA GLU A 84 -8.25 -9.33 -14.07
C GLU A 84 -8.95 -7.97 -13.85
N MET A 85 -8.69 -7.29 -12.72
CA MET A 85 -9.21 -5.94 -12.48
C MET A 85 -8.63 -4.90 -13.45
N VAL A 86 -7.35 -5.01 -13.80
CA VAL A 86 -6.75 -4.18 -14.87
C VAL A 86 -7.40 -4.49 -16.21
N GLN A 87 -7.62 -5.77 -16.53
CA GLN A 87 -8.32 -6.18 -17.77
C GLN A 87 -9.74 -5.62 -17.81
N GLU A 88 -10.48 -5.68 -16.68
CA GLU A 88 -11.81 -5.07 -16.59
C GLU A 88 -11.77 -3.57 -16.93
N ALA A 89 -10.79 -2.83 -16.40
CA ALA A 89 -10.63 -1.41 -16.70
C ALA A 89 -10.35 -1.14 -18.19
N ILE A 90 -9.57 -2.01 -18.84
CA ILE A 90 -9.30 -1.95 -20.28
C ILE A 90 -10.59 -2.23 -21.08
N ASP A 91 -11.33 -3.29 -20.74
CA ASP A 91 -12.56 -3.68 -21.43
C ASP A 91 -13.67 -2.62 -21.28
N GLN A 92 -13.72 -1.95 -20.12
CA GLN A 92 -14.63 -0.83 -19.85
C GLN A 92 -14.15 0.50 -20.47
N LYS A 93 -13.02 0.49 -21.18
CA LYS A 93 -12.45 1.66 -21.84
C LYS A 93 -12.26 2.83 -20.88
N ALA A 94 -11.62 2.58 -19.74
CA ALA A 94 -11.23 3.61 -18.79
C ALA A 94 -10.44 4.73 -19.51
N ASP A 95 -10.56 5.96 -19.05
CA ASP A 95 -9.72 7.05 -19.54
C ASP A 95 -8.31 6.98 -18.93
N GLY A 96 -8.21 6.48 -17.68
CA GLY A 96 -6.95 6.30 -16.98
C GLY A 96 -6.97 5.17 -15.94
N ILE A 97 -5.82 4.58 -15.70
CA ILE A 97 -5.60 3.53 -14.71
C ILE A 97 -4.40 3.89 -13.84
N ALA A 98 -4.59 3.93 -12.52
CA ALA A 98 -3.54 3.91 -11.51
C ALA A 98 -3.43 2.50 -10.94
N MET A 99 -2.24 1.89 -10.94
CA MET A 99 -2.06 0.52 -10.46
C MET A 99 -0.83 0.37 -9.58
N ALA A 100 -0.97 -0.40 -8.48
CA ALA A 100 0.14 -0.90 -7.69
C ALA A 100 0.54 -2.29 -8.22
N ALA A 101 1.79 -2.44 -8.69
CA ALA A 101 2.23 -3.62 -9.43
C ALA A 101 2.76 -4.72 -8.49
N LEU A 102 1.88 -5.55 -7.92
CA LEU A 102 2.27 -6.63 -6.99
C LEU A 102 3.30 -7.59 -7.61
N GLU A 103 3.09 -7.95 -8.87
CA GLU A 103 4.00 -8.78 -9.68
C GLU A 103 4.43 -7.97 -10.91
N PRO A 104 5.56 -7.25 -10.84
CA PRO A 104 5.95 -6.27 -11.85
C PRO A 104 5.91 -6.79 -13.29
N GLU A 105 6.34 -8.02 -13.56
CA GLU A 105 6.37 -8.61 -14.91
C GLU A 105 4.96 -8.82 -15.49
N MET A 106 4.00 -9.26 -14.67
CA MET A 106 2.62 -9.46 -15.10
C MET A 106 1.94 -8.11 -15.38
N PHE A 107 2.21 -7.12 -14.52
CA PHE A 107 1.66 -5.78 -14.66
C PHE A 107 2.28 -5.00 -15.83
N ASP A 108 3.55 -5.25 -16.18
CA ASP A 108 4.19 -4.69 -17.38
C ASP A 108 3.38 -5.00 -18.64
N ILE A 109 2.96 -6.25 -18.81
CA ILE A 109 2.17 -6.68 -19.98
C ILE A 109 0.84 -5.92 -20.02
N LYS A 110 0.15 -5.83 -18.89
CA LYS A 110 -1.16 -5.15 -18.81
C LYS A 110 -1.05 -3.62 -18.95
N ALA A 111 0.01 -3.03 -18.43
CA ALA A 111 0.30 -1.62 -18.64
C ALA A 111 0.50 -1.31 -20.14
N ALA A 112 1.28 -2.14 -20.84
CA ALA A 112 1.49 -2.01 -22.28
C ALA A 112 0.19 -2.16 -23.08
N GLU A 113 -0.67 -3.15 -22.74
CA GLU A 113 -1.98 -3.35 -23.36
C GLU A 113 -2.89 -2.14 -23.14
N ALA A 114 -2.95 -1.60 -21.93
CA ALA A 114 -3.75 -0.42 -21.60
C ALA A 114 -3.26 0.82 -22.38
N MET A 115 -1.95 1.06 -22.40
CA MET A 115 -1.34 2.17 -23.16
C MET A 115 -1.60 2.05 -24.66
N ALA A 116 -1.51 0.84 -25.22
CA ALA A 116 -1.82 0.58 -26.63
C ALA A 116 -3.31 0.81 -26.96
N ALA A 117 -4.20 0.61 -25.99
CA ALA A 117 -5.63 0.95 -26.10
C ALA A 117 -5.91 2.45 -25.94
N GLY A 118 -4.89 3.30 -25.71
CA GLY A 118 -5.02 4.74 -25.54
C GLY A 118 -5.34 5.19 -24.11
N ILE A 119 -5.38 4.25 -23.15
CA ILE A 119 -5.63 4.52 -21.74
C ILE A 119 -4.37 5.10 -21.10
N LYS A 120 -4.52 6.12 -20.25
CA LYS A 120 -3.40 6.71 -19.51
C LYS A 120 -3.06 5.83 -18.30
N VAL A 121 -1.81 5.42 -18.17
CA VAL A 121 -1.37 4.53 -17.09
C VAL A 121 -0.36 5.24 -16.19
N VAL A 122 -0.61 5.21 -14.89
CA VAL A 122 0.36 5.57 -13.85
C VAL A 122 0.51 4.41 -12.87
N THR A 123 1.68 4.28 -12.28
CA THR A 123 1.93 3.31 -11.20
C THR A 123 2.13 4.01 -9.86
N TYR A 124 1.92 3.28 -8.78
CA TYR A 124 2.13 3.80 -7.43
C TYR A 124 2.49 2.68 -6.45
N ASP A 125 3.06 3.03 -5.29
CA ASP A 125 3.54 2.10 -4.26
C ASP A 125 4.60 1.13 -4.78
N THR A 126 4.22 0.22 -5.64
CA THR A 126 5.10 -0.71 -6.37
C THR A 126 5.03 -0.46 -7.87
N ASP A 127 6.19 -0.36 -8.49
CA ASP A 127 6.32 0.00 -9.91
C ASP A 127 6.50 -1.22 -10.82
N ILE A 128 6.24 -1.04 -12.10
CA ILE A 128 6.57 -1.99 -13.17
C ILE A 128 8.04 -1.86 -13.57
N ARG A 129 8.56 -2.86 -14.29
CA ARG A 129 9.99 -2.84 -14.72
C ARG A 129 10.23 -2.04 -15.97
N THR A 130 9.27 -2.01 -16.91
CA THR A 130 9.39 -1.31 -18.18
C THR A 130 8.76 0.08 -18.09
N TYR A 131 9.54 1.06 -17.67
CA TYR A 131 9.06 2.42 -17.40
C TYR A 131 8.42 3.14 -18.60
N SER A 132 8.64 2.66 -19.83
CA SER A 132 7.95 3.17 -21.01
C SER A 132 6.48 2.74 -21.10
N ASN A 133 6.06 1.74 -20.33
CA ASN A 133 4.69 1.23 -20.28
C ASN A 133 3.81 2.00 -19.27
N ARG A 134 4.35 3.05 -18.66
CA ARG A 134 3.61 4.00 -17.82
C ARG A 134 3.99 5.44 -18.13
N LEU A 135 3.12 6.37 -17.75
CA LEU A 135 3.38 7.80 -17.88
C LEU A 135 4.18 8.32 -16.69
N ALA A 136 3.79 7.92 -15.47
CA ALA A 136 4.44 8.35 -14.25
C ALA A 136 4.39 7.26 -13.16
N TYR A 137 5.34 7.32 -12.22
CA TYR A 137 5.28 6.67 -10.92
C TYR A 137 4.98 7.71 -9.85
N ILE A 138 4.08 7.40 -8.91
CA ILE A 138 3.75 8.24 -7.77
C ILE A 138 3.93 7.42 -6.50
N GLY A 139 4.82 7.84 -5.61
CA GLY A 139 5.07 7.07 -4.40
C GLY A 139 6.23 7.59 -3.57
N THR A 140 6.76 6.73 -2.71
CA THR A 140 7.85 7.04 -1.81
C THR A 140 9.20 6.64 -2.44
N ASN A 141 10.22 7.49 -2.27
CA ASN A 141 11.59 7.04 -2.44
C ASN A 141 11.97 6.15 -1.25
N ASN A 142 11.89 4.84 -1.45
CA ASN A 142 12.06 3.87 -0.36
C ASN A 142 13.49 3.89 0.24
N TYR A 143 14.51 4.17 -0.57
CA TYR A 143 15.86 4.31 -0.07
C TYR A 143 16.01 5.54 0.84
N GLU A 144 15.54 6.71 0.40
CA GLU A 144 15.58 7.94 1.19
C GLU A 144 14.69 7.85 2.45
N ALA A 145 13.55 7.18 2.35
CA ALA A 145 12.70 6.91 3.52
C ALA A 145 13.41 6.01 4.55
N GLY A 146 14.16 5.02 4.08
CA GLY A 146 15.05 4.22 4.91
C GLY A 146 16.17 5.05 5.53
N MET A 147 16.82 5.92 4.75
CA MET A 147 17.85 6.86 5.22
C MET A 147 17.33 7.73 6.38
N GLU A 148 16.12 8.29 6.23
CA GLU A 148 15.49 9.10 7.27
C GLU A 148 15.22 8.31 8.55
N LEU A 149 14.67 7.06 8.42
CA LEU A 149 14.45 6.19 9.57
C LEU A 149 15.77 5.88 10.30
N GLY A 150 16.82 5.54 9.57
CA GLY A 150 18.14 5.25 10.13
C GLY A 150 18.74 6.46 10.83
N ARG A 151 18.74 7.60 10.17
CA ARG A 151 19.23 8.88 10.71
C ARG A 151 18.52 9.23 12.02
N ARG A 152 17.17 9.18 12.04
CA ARG A 152 16.38 9.53 13.23
C ARG A 152 16.59 8.55 14.37
N GLY A 153 16.67 7.24 14.08
CA GLY A 153 17.00 6.24 15.09
C GLY A 153 18.38 6.47 15.71
N ALA A 154 19.38 6.76 14.88
CA ALA A 154 20.73 7.07 15.33
C ALA A 154 20.80 8.34 16.21
N GLU A 155 20.15 9.43 15.78
CA GLU A 155 20.08 10.70 16.52
C GLU A 155 19.43 10.51 17.89
N ASP A 156 18.33 9.75 17.97
CA ASP A 156 17.64 9.45 19.24
C ASP A 156 18.49 8.58 20.16
N LEU A 157 19.16 7.54 19.65
CA LEU A 157 20.07 6.70 20.45
C LEU A 157 21.24 7.52 20.98
N LYS A 158 21.84 8.41 20.17
CA LYS A 158 22.88 9.34 20.64
C LYS A 158 22.38 10.26 21.75
N ALA A 159 21.19 10.83 21.59
CA ALA A 159 20.59 11.71 22.61
C ALA A 159 20.34 11.00 23.95
N ARG A 160 20.17 9.66 23.91
CA ARG A 160 20.04 8.80 25.09
C ARG A 160 21.38 8.32 25.65
N GLY A 161 22.51 8.68 25.04
CA GLY A 161 23.84 8.24 25.45
C GLY A 161 24.16 6.79 25.09
N ILE A 162 23.47 6.23 24.11
CA ILE A 162 23.72 4.85 23.61
C ILE A 162 24.72 4.95 22.46
N THR A 163 25.93 4.47 22.72
CA THR A 163 27.07 4.58 21.81
C THR A 163 27.54 3.24 21.23
N GLY A 164 26.77 2.16 21.40
CA GLY A 164 27.06 0.84 20.84
C GLY A 164 26.06 -0.22 21.23
N GLY A 165 26.14 -1.38 20.60
CA GLY A 165 25.29 -2.53 20.82
C GLY A 165 24.76 -3.14 19.52
N ARG A 166 23.76 -3.99 19.62
CA ARG A 166 23.13 -4.60 18.45
C ARG A 166 21.87 -3.90 18.01
N LEU A 167 21.65 -3.97 16.70
CA LEU A 167 20.47 -3.45 16.01
C LEU A 167 19.85 -4.58 15.19
N THR A 168 18.54 -4.54 15.01
CA THR A 168 17.84 -5.45 14.09
C THR A 168 16.77 -4.74 13.30
N ALA A 169 16.37 -5.33 12.18
CA ALA A 169 15.23 -4.88 11.39
C ALA A 169 14.22 -6.01 11.22
N VAL A 170 12.94 -5.65 11.14
CA VAL A 170 11.83 -6.58 10.89
C VAL A 170 11.10 -6.13 9.63
N THR A 171 10.87 -7.06 8.70
CA THR A 171 10.21 -6.82 7.42
C THR A 171 9.25 -7.95 7.08
N TYR A 172 8.32 -7.70 6.16
CA TYR A 172 7.41 -8.74 5.69
C TYR A 172 8.00 -9.59 4.55
N SER A 173 9.02 -9.11 3.85
CA SER A 173 9.61 -9.79 2.69
C SER A 173 11.09 -9.48 2.55
N GLY A 174 11.89 -10.48 2.24
CA GLY A 174 13.31 -10.34 1.91
C GLY A 174 13.58 -10.10 0.41
N SER A 175 12.54 -10.18 -0.44
CA SER A 175 12.68 -10.05 -1.90
C SER A 175 11.91 -8.85 -2.48
N ALA A 176 10.99 -8.25 -1.73
CA ALA A 176 10.28 -7.06 -2.17
C ALA A 176 11.23 -5.87 -2.31
N GLN A 177 11.24 -5.22 -3.49
CA GLN A 177 12.19 -4.17 -3.82
C GLN A 177 12.15 -3.01 -2.83
N ASN A 178 10.96 -2.55 -2.46
CA ASN A 178 10.77 -1.50 -1.47
C ASN A 178 11.37 -1.84 -0.09
N MET A 179 11.30 -3.11 0.34
CA MET A 179 11.90 -3.55 1.61
C MET A 179 13.43 -3.61 1.53
N ILE A 180 13.97 -4.05 0.41
CA ILE A 180 15.42 -4.07 0.16
C ILE A 180 15.97 -2.64 0.18
N GLU A 181 15.30 -1.71 -0.50
CA GLU A 181 15.69 -0.30 -0.54
C GLU A 181 15.59 0.37 0.82
N ARG A 182 14.48 0.17 1.56
CA ARG A 182 14.33 0.68 2.94
C ARG A 182 15.40 0.15 3.86
N TYR A 183 15.73 -1.16 3.79
CA TYR A 183 16.76 -1.75 4.63
C TYR A 183 18.15 -1.21 4.31
N LYS A 184 18.47 -1.04 3.02
CA LYS A 184 19.72 -0.43 2.61
C LYS A 184 19.83 1.01 3.10
N GLY A 185 18.80 1.82 2.83
CA GLY A 185 18.75 3.20 3.29
C GLY A 185 18.83 3.32 4.81
N LEU A 186 18.13 2.44 5.54
CA LEU A 186 18.18 2.39 7.01
C LEU A 186 19.63 2.27 7.53
N LYS A 187 20.38 1.34 6.97
CA LYS A 187 21.78 1.12 7.38
C LYS A 187 22.66 2.33 7.02
N ASP A 188 22.57 2.77 5.77
CA ASP A 188 23.38 3.89 5.28
C ASP A 188 23.09 5.18 6.08
N GLY A 189 21.81 5.47 6.37
CA GLY A 189 21.40 6.62 7.16
C GLY A 189 21.79 6.53 8.63
N PHE A 190 21.70 5.33 9.21
CA PHE A 190 22.15 5.08 10.58
C PHE A 190 23.66 5.27 10.71
N ASP A 191 24.45 4.63 9.85
CA ASP A 191 25.91 4.68 9.87
C ASP A 191 26.40 6.12 9.63
N GLN A 192 25.80 6.84 8.67
CA GLN A 192 26.12 8.25 8.41
C GLN A 192 25.84 9.14 9.65
N ALA A 193 24.72 8.93 10.32
CA ALA A 193 24.36 9.74 11.50
C ALA A 193 25.19 9.36 12.73
N MET A 194 25.59 8.10 12.89
CA MET A 194 26.50 7.64 13.96
C MET A 194 27.95 8.12 13.74
N ASP A 195 28.35 8.35 12.48
CA ASP A 195 29.70 8.78 12.12
C ASP A 195 30.78 7.85 12.72
N GLN A 196 31.75 8.39 13.45
CA GLN A 196 32.84 7.59 14.07
C GLN A 196 32.37 6.53 15.09
N ASP A 197 31.15 6.61 15.60
CA ASP A 197 30.57 5.62 16.51
C ASP A 197 29.85 4.48 15.77
N ALA A 198 29.72 4.53 14.44
CA ALA A 198 29.01 3.51 13.66
C ALA A 198 29.55 2.08 13.87
N ASP A 199 30.87 1.93 13.93
CA ASP A 199 31.57 0.65 14.16
C ASP A 199 31.30 0.01 15.53
N GLN A 200 30.71 0.75 16.48
CA GLN A 200 30.31 0.25 17.80
C GLN A 200 28.95 -0.47 17.74
N PHE A 201 28.24 -0.38 16.60
CA PHE A 201 26.98 -1.06 16.40
C PHE A 201 27.12 -2.24 15.45
N THR A 202 26.39 -3.31 15.74
CA THR A 202 26.36 -4.52 14.91
C THR A 202 24.93 -4.83 14.49
N TRP A 203 24.69 -4.90 13.18
CA TRP A 203 23.39 -5.31 12.65
C TRP A 203 23.25 -6.83 12.74
N CYS A 204 22.18 -7.27 13.41
CA CYS A 204 21.74 -8.67 13.36
C CYS A 204 21.17 -8.98 11.96
N THR A 205 21.03 -10.26 11.64
CA THR A 205 20.24 -10.68 10.48
C THR A 205 18.83 -10.16 10.62
N TRP A 206 18.33 -9.49 9.60
CA TRP A 206 16.96 -8.97 9.62
C TRP A 206 15.93 -10.08 9.70
N ILE A 207 14.81 -9.80 10.34
CA ILE A 207 13.71 -10.73 10.55
C ILE A 207 12.73 -10.62 9.40
N ILE A 208 12.33 -11.73 8.80
CA ILE A 208 11.32 -11.79 7.75
C ILE A 208 10.10 -12.53 8.31
N ASN A 209 8.99 -11.79 8.51
CA ASN A 209 7.80 -12.34 9.17
C ASN A 209 6.77 -12.95 8.23
N ASP A 210 6.92 -12.79 6.90
CA ASP A 210 5.97 -13.27 5.88
C ASP A 210 4.50 -12.89 6.20
N LEU A 211 4.28 -11.64 6.61
CA LEU A 211 3.00 -11.07 7.03
C LEU A 211 2.36 -11.73 8.29
N SER A 212 3.12 -12.49 9.07
CA SER A 212 2.66 -13.14 10.29
C SER A 212 3.07 -12.37 11.54
N VAL A 213 2.11 -11.93 12.35
CA VAL A 213 2.33 -11.27 13.64
C VAL A 213 3.11 -12.18 14.59
N SER A 214 2.66 -13.43 14.74
CA SER A 214 3.31 -14.40 15.64
C SER A 214 4.76 -14.67 15.26
N ARG A 215 5.03 -14.76 13.95
CA ARG A 215 6.39 -14.99 13.46
C ARG A 215 7.31 -13.79 13.72
N ALA A 216 6.84 -12.57 13.55
CA ALA A 216 7.59 -11.37 13.94
C ALA A 216 7.95 -11.40 15.43
N LYS A 217 6.95 -11.68 16.28
CA LYS A 217 7.12 -11.79 17.73
C LYS A 217 8.15 -12.86 18.11
N GLU A 218 7.95 -14.11 17.70
CA GLU A 218 8.79 -15.25 18.07
C GLU A 218 10.26 -15.08 17.62
N GLN A 219 10.47 -14.56 16.40
CA GLN A 219 11.83 -14.35 15.90
C GLN A 219 12.52 -13.20 16.61
N LEU A 220 11.79 -12.12 16.96
CA LEU A 220 12.37 -11.02 17.73
C LEU A 220 12.68 -11.47 19.17
N GLU A 221 11.81 -12.22 19.83
CA GLU A 221 12.08 -12.80 21.15
C GLU A 221 13.34 -13.70 21.13
N THR A 222 13.53 -14.47 20.06
CA THR A 222 14.73 -15.28 19.87
C THR A 222 15.99 -14.42 19.79
N GLN A 223 15.94 -13.29 19.06
CA GLN A 223 17.07 -12.35 18.99
C GLN A 223 17.30 -11.65 20.32
N ILE A 224 16.27 -11.22 21.02
CA ILE A 224 16.37 -10.61 22.36
C ILE A 224 17.07 -11.55 23.34
N MET A 225 16.70 -12.83 23.36
CA MET A 225 17.34 -13.83 24.21
C MET A 225 18.79 -14.12 23.82
N SER A 226 19.08 -14.11 22.52
CA SER A 226 20.41 -14.40 21.98
C SER A 226 21.39 -13.22 22.13
N TYR A 227 20.87 -11.99 22.17
CA TYR A 227 21.64 -10.76 22.17
C TYR A 227 21.20 -9.80 23.26
N PRO A 228 21.71 -9.95 24.50
CA PRO A 228 21.34 -9.07 25.63
C PRO A 228 21.71 -7.59 25.42
N ASP A 229 22.58 -7.31 24.46
CA ASP A 229 23.01 -5.97 24.05
C ASP A 229 22.21 -5.40 22.85
N LEU A 230 21.05 -6.00 22.50
CA LEU A 230 20.14 -5.45 21.49
C LEU A 230 19.58 -4.12 21.98
N LYS A 231 19.78 -3.03 21.23
CA LYS A 231 19.41 -1.66 21.59
C LYS A 231 18.23 -1.12 20.84
N ALA A 232 18.11 -1.50 19.56
CA ALA A 232 17.01 -1.00 18.76
C ALA A 232 16.50 -2.04 17.75
N VAL A 233 15.21 -1.95 17.45
CA VAL A 233 14.53 -2.67 16.39
C VAL A 233 13.87 -1.67 15.44
N PHE A 234 14.05 -1.90 14.14
CA PHE A 234 13.49 -1.08 13.07
C PHE A 234 12.47 -1.90 12.26
N THR A 235 11.22 -1.48 12.26
CA THR A 235 10.17 -2.12 11.45
C THR A 235 10.01 -1.39 10.13
N LEU A 236 10.15 -2.11 8.99
CA LEU A 236 10.25 -1.50 7.66
C LEU A 236 8.93 -1.47 6.88
N GLY A 237 7.84 -1.88 7.49
CA GLY A 237 6.56 -1.95 6.77
C GLY A 237 5.38 -2.25 7.69
N THR A 238 4.45 -2.98 7.17
CA THR A 238 3.05 -3.15 7.54
C THR A 238 2.73 -3.48 9.01
N GLU A 239 1.43 -3.39 9.31
CA GLU A 239 0.81 -3.67 10.63
C GLU A 239 1.29 -4.98 11.29
N SER A 240 1.45 -6.08 10.51
CA SER A 240 1.90 -7.37 11.06
C SER A 240 3.33 -7.33 11.62
N VAL A 241 4.20 -6.52 11.01
CA VAL A 241 5.58 -6.31 11.45
C VAL A 241 5.60 -5.51 12.76
N ILE A 242 4.82 -4.43 12.79
CA ILE A 242 4.71 -3.51 13.93
C ILE A 242 4.10 -4.22 15.13
N THR A 243 2.95 -4.86 14.95
CA THR A 243 2.21 -5.53 16.02
C THR A 243 3.05 -6.62 16.67
N GLY A 244 3.66 -7.51 15.87
CA GLY A 244 4.49 -8.59 16.42
C GLY A 244 5.73 -8.06 17.15
N THR A 245 6.34 -6.97 16.67
CA THR A 245 7.46 -6.31 17.34
C THR A 245 7.04 -5.72 18.70
N MET A 246 5.91 -4.99 18.73
CA MET A 246 5.40 -4.42 19.99
C MET A 246 5.01 -5.51 21.00
N GLU A 247 4.39 -6.60 20.55
CA GLU A 247 4.06 -7.74 21.41
C GLU A 247 5.31 -8.39 22.00
N ALA A 248 6.41 -8.54 21.24
CA ALA A 248 7.67 -9.08 21.74
C ALA A 248 8.30 -8.16 22.80
N ILE A 249 8.36 -6.85 22.55
CA ILE A 249 8.89 -5.85 23.49
C ILE A 249 8.08 -5.87 24.79
N LYS A 250 6.76 -5.89 24.68
CA LYS A 250 5.84 -5.94 25.84
C LYS A 250 6.01 -7.22 26.64
N PHE A 251 6.03 -8.38 25.97
CA PHE A 251 6.16 -9.67 26.61
C PHE A 251 7.49 -9.83 27.38
N GLN A 252 8.55 -9.27 26.82
CA GLN A 252 9.90 -9.30 27.44
C GLN A 252 10.11 -8.17 28.46
N ASN A 253 9.13 -7.28 28.70
CA ASN A 253 9.21 -6.11 29.57
C ASN A 253 10.39 -5.17 29.25
N LEU A 254 10.62 -4.91 27.96
CA LEU A 254 11.74 -4.11 27.47
C LEU A 254 11.34 -2.68 27.05
N GLN A 255 10.15 -2.20 27.47
CA GLN A 255 9.72 -0.82 27.24
C GLN A 255 10.75 0.17 27.80
N GLY A 256 11.16 1.14 26.99
CA GLY A 256 12.15 2.14 27.35
C GLY A 256 13.61 1.65 27.44
N THR A 257 13.87 0.37 27.10
CA THR A 257 15.23 -0.21 27.05
C THR A 257 15.57 -0.79 25.67
N LEU A 258 14.61 -1.33 24.95
CA LEU A 258 14.69 -1.68 23.54
C LEU A 258 13.87 -0.67 22.75
N TYR A 259 14.54 0.15 21.95
CA TYR A 259 13.91 1.26 21.22
C TYR A 259 13.36 0.76 19.89
N HIS A 260 12.11 1.08 19.62
CA HIS A 260 11.42 0.67 18.38
C HIS A 260 11.15 1.88 17.50
N TYR A 261 11.63 1.81 16.26
CA TYR A 261 11.40 2.79 15.21
C TYR A 261 10.71 2.11 14.04
N GLY A 262 9.72 2.78 13.43
CA GLY A 262 8.88 2.10 12.43
C GLY A 262 8.52 2.93 11.22
N PHE A 263 7.69 2.34 10.37
CA PHE A 263 7.09 2.94 9.19
C PHE A 263 5.58 3.01 9.35
N ASP A 264 5.01 4.05 8.79
CA ASP A 264 3.59 4.31 8.65
C ASP A 264 2.83 4.47 9.97
N TYR A 265 1.99 5.50 10.00
CA TYR A 265 1.05 5.71 11.08
C TYR A 265 -0.02 4.59 11.08
N SER A 266 -0.37 4.10 12.26
CA SER A 266 -1.56 3.27 12.48
C SER A 266 -2.17 3.49 13.87
N PRO A 267 -3.49 3.27 14.04
CA PRO A 267 -4.11 3.32 15.37
C PRO A 267 -3.48 2.36 16.38
N THR A 268 -3.08 1.16 15.94
CA THR A 268 -2.37 0.17 16.77
C THR A 268 -1.04 0.71 17.25
N LEU A 269 -0.29 1.36 16.37
CA LEU A 269 0.98 1.98 16.69
C LEU A 269 0.80 3.18 17.64
N ALA A 270 -0.22 4.01 17.38
CA ALA A 270 -0.55 5.15 18.26
C ALA A 270 -0.90 4.70 19.68
N ALA A 271 -1.66 3.61 19.83
CA ALA A 271 -1.95 3.00 21.15
C ALA A 271 -0.67 2.52 21.86
N GLY A 272 0.31 2.02 21.12
CA GLY A 272 1.60 1.57 21.67
C GLY A 272 2.50 2.69 22.21
N VAL A 273 2.25 3.93 21.83
CA VAL A 273 3.02 5.09 22.34
C VAL A 273 2.89 5.25 23.85
N ASP A 274 1.68 5.15 24.38
CA ASP A 274 1.43 5.28 25.83
C ASP A 274 2.07 4.18 26.65
N GLU A 275 2.24 3.01 26.04
CA GLU A 275 2.90 1.87 26.65
C GLU A 275 4.44 1.88 26.50
N GLY A 276 5.00 2.88 25.78
CA GLY A 276 6.45 2.96 25.51
C GLY A 276 6.94 1.88 24.54
N LEU A 277 6.06 1.39 23.67
CA LEU A 277 6.34 0.30 22.71
C LEU A 277 6.84 0.81 21.36
N ILE A 278 6.78 2.12 21.13
CA ILE A 278 7.25 2.80 19.92
C ILE A 278 7.90 4.13 20.27
N THR A 279 9.01 4.42 19.61
CA THR A 279 9.81 5.64 19.85
C THR A 279 9.54 6.70 18.78
N GLY A 280 9.41 6.29 17.53
CA GLY A 280 9.12 7.18 16.42
C GLY A 280 8.91 6.41 15.11
N ILE A 281 8.37 7.09 14.11
CA ILE A 281 8.09 6.51 12.80
C ILE A 281 8.40 7.46 11.66
N VAL A 282 8.66 6.89 10.52
CA VAL A 282 8.60 7.55 9.22
C VAL A 282 7.23 7.28 8.58
N ASP A 283 6.45 8.33 8.36
CA ASP A 283 5.15 8.24 7.69
C ASP A 283 5.29 8.61 6.21
N GLN A 284 4.71 7.79 5.32
CA GLN A 284 4.80 7.96 3.87
C GLN A 284 3.83 9.00 3.30
N ASN A 285 3.03 9.65 4.12
CA ASN A 285 2.03 10.64 3.69
C ASN A 285 1.06 10.07 2.63
N CYS A 286 0.51 8.88 2.91
CA CYS A 286 -0.32 8.12 1.96
C CYS A 286 -1.52 8.91 1.40
N GLN A 287 -2.07 9.87 2.17
CA GLN A 287 -3.12 10.78 1.70
C GLN A 287 -2.61 11.72 0.60
N VAL A 288 -1.37 12.19 0.70
CA VAL A 288 -0.73 13.02 -0.35
C VAL A 288 -0.49 12.19 -1.60
N ILE A 289 -0.08 10.91 -1.44
CA ILE A 289 0.04 9.97 -2.56
C ILE A 289 -1.31 9.82 -3.28
N GLY A 290 -2.39 9.54 -2.53
CA GLY A 290 -3.73 9.35 -3.11
C GLY A 290 -4.22 10.57 -3.88
N ARG A 291 -4.02 11.78 -3.33
CA ARG A 291 -4.35 13.04 -4.00
C ARG A 291 -3.53 13.25 -5.27
N THR A 292 -2.21 13.08 -5.18
CA THR A 292 -1.29 13.28 -6.31
C THR A 292 -1.56 12.29 -7.45
N LEU A 293 -1.91 11.04 -7.12
CA LEU A 293 -2.33 10.03 -8.10
C LEU A 293 -3.45 10.53 -9.00
N VAL A 294 -4.54 11.02 -8.38
CA VAL A 294 -5.70 11.50 -9.13
C VAL A 294 -5.36 12.75 -9.92
N ASP A 295 -4.61 13.68 -9.33
CA ASP A 295 -4.18 14.90 -10.03
C ASP A 295 -3.41 14.58 -11.30
N LYS A 296 -2.39 13.74 -11.20
CA LYS A 296 -1.50 13.46 -12.32
C LYS A 296 -2.16 12.56 -13.37
N LEU A 297 -2.98 11.61 -12.93
CA LEU A 297 -3.74 10.79 -13.86
C LEU A 297 -4.80 11.62 -14.62
N ALA A 298 -5.52 12.50 -13.93
CA ALA A 298 -6.49 13.40 -14.55
C ALA A 298 -5.82 14.39 -15.52
N ASP A 299 -4.68 14.97 -15.13
CA ASP A 299 -3.88 15.84 -16.00
C ASP A 299 -3.43 15.11 -17.27
N ALA A 300 -2.97 13.87 -17.15
CA ALA A 300 -2.59 13.05 -18.30
C ALA A 300 -3.79 12.72 -19.21
N VAL A 301 -4.95 12.44 -18.64
CA VAL A 301 -6.21 12.20 -19.38
C VAL A 301 -6.67 13.44 -20.10
N GLU A 302 -6.46 14.62 -19.53
CA GLU A 302 -6.73 15.93 -20.15
C GLU A 302 -5.68 16.31 -21.24
N GLY A 303 -4.65 15.49 -21.43
CA GLY A 303 -3.60 15.73 -22.44
C GLY A 303 -2.50 16.69 -21.98
N LYS A 304 -2.43 16.99 -20.68
CA LYS A 304 -1.32 17.78 -20.12
C LYS A 304 -0.06 16.93 -20.00
N GLU A 305 1.08 17.57 -20.09
CA GLU A 305 2.36 16.93 -19.78
C GLU A 305 2.49 16.69 -18.28
N ILE A 306 3.00 15.51 -17.92
CA ILE A 306 3.32 15.14 -16.55
C ILE A 306 4.75 14.62 -16.46
N GLU A 307 5.36 14.75 -15.30
CA GLU A 307 6.70 14.22 -15.04
C GLU A 307 6.68 12.70 -14.94
N LYS A 308 7.84 12.07 -15.07
CA LYS A 308 7.98 10.61 -15.02
C LYS A 308 7.88 10.05 -13.61
N GLU A 309 8.14 10.86 -12.60
CA GLU A 309 8.16 10.46 -11.20
C GLU A 309 7.68 11.61 -10.31
N TYR A 310 6.84 11.27 -9.34
CA TYR A 310 6.39 12.15 -8.26
C TYR A 310 6.70 11.45 -6.94
N LEU A 311 7.87 11.76 -6.39
CA LEU A 311 8.33 11.18 -5.13
C LEU A 311 7.80 12.05 -3.98
N ILE A 312 7.00 11.44 -3.13
CA ILE A 312 6.38 12.11 -1.98
C ILE A 312 7.33 12.02 -0.80
N ASP A 313 7.62 13.17 -0.21
CA ASP A 313 8.46 13.26 0.97
C ASP A 313 7.81 12.54 2.16
N VAL A 314 8.64 11.90 2.95
CA VAL A 314 8.22 11.26 4.20
C VAL A 314 8.24 12.24 5.35
N THR A 315 7.46 11.97 6.39
CA THR A 315 7.43 12.78 7.61
C THR A 315 7.91 11.96 8.81
N TRP A 316 8.88 12.49 9.57
CA TRP A 316 9.22 11.89 10.85
C TRP A 316 8.21 12.30 11.92
N LEU A 317 7.69 11.33 12.65
CA LEU A 317 6.79 11.51 13.79
C LEU A 317 7.42 10.86 15.03
N GLU A 318 7.75 11.69 16.03
CA GLU A 318 8.07 11.20 17.37
C GLU A 318 6.79 10.77 18.09
N ALA A 319 6.92 10.04 19.18
CA ALA A 319 5.82 9.54 19.99
C ALA A 319 4.71 10.58 20.24
N LYS A 320 5.08 11.83 20.58
CA LYS A 320 4.11 12.92 20.77
C LYS A 320 3.40 13.31 19.46
N GLY A 321 4.13 13.30 18.35
CA GLY A 321 3.59 13.62 17.02
C GLY A 321 2.61 12.55 16.55
N ILE A 322 2.90 11.28 16.84
CA ILE A 322 2.03 10.14 16.51
C ILE A 322 0.65 10.30 17.16
N LYS A 323 0.57 10.66 18.42
CA LYS A 323 -0.71 10.89 19.12
C LYS A 323 -1.53 12.04 18.52
N THR A 324 -0.87 13.13 18.16
CA THR A 324 -1.58 14.29 17.59
C THR A 324 -1.93 14.12 16.11
N TYR A 325 -1.34 13.13 15.44
CA TYR A 325 -1.65 12.80 14.05
C TYR A 325 -3.05 12.20 13.91
N ASP A 326 -3.44 11.34 14.86
CA ASP A 326 -4.77 10.73 14.93
C ASP A 326 -5.89 11.78 15.03
N GLU A 327 -5.70 12.81 15.88
CA GLU A 327 -6.67 13.90 16.05
C GLU A 327 -6.89 14.74 14.79
N LYS A 328 -5.93 14.75 13.85
CA LYS A 328 -6.02 15.49 12.58
C LYS A 328 -6.58 14.66 11.42
N SER A 329 -6.42 13.34 11.48
CA SER A 329 -6.92 12.43 10.44
C SER A 329 -8.41 12.19 10.53
N GLU A 330 -9.05 12.51 11.66
CA GLU A 330 -10.50 12.41 11.89
C GLU A 330 -11.28 13.70 11.52
N ARG A 331 -10.60 14.77 11.10
CA ARG A 331 -11.19 16.05 10.69
C ARG A 331 -11.06 16.27 9.18
#